data_bb29258239d6b16cd4ad215e207ea735
#
_entry.id   bb29258239d6b16cd4ad215e207ea735
#
_cell.length_a   1.000
_cell.length_b   1.000
_cell.length_c   1.000
_cell.angle_alpha   90.00
_cell.angle_beta   90.00
_cell.angle_gamma   90.00
#
_symmetry.space_group_name_H-M   'P 1'
#
loop_
_entity.id
_entity.type
_entity.pdbx_description
1 polymer ?
#
loop_
_entity_poly.entity_id
_entity_poly.type
_entity_poly.pdbx_seq_one_letter_code
_entity_poly.pdbx_strand_id
1 'polypeptide(L)'
;MLIEYKNVLVCQKDGIPVLRDVNFHVGDGEFVYVIGKVGSGKSTLLKTIYAEIFIDEGEEAMVLGNNMLSLRLRNIPSLRRQMGVVFQDFQLLADRSVLKNLEFVLKATGWKKKEEIQERIAKVLTDVGMLDKKDKKPHELSGGERQRVAIARAILNSPQLIVADEPTANLDPETADGIMQLLRQISQTGTAVLMTTHNMPLLEKYPGIVYRCHNEHLEDVTNNYNKILIEDDNWK
;
A
#
# COMPACT_ATOMS: atom_id res chain seq x y z
N MET A 1 -7.89 3.79 -14.89
CA MET A 1 -8.23 2.90 -13.77
C MET A 1 -7.02 2.02 -13.47
N LEU A 2 -6.54 2.00 -12.22
CA LEU A 2 -5.37 1.21 -11.81
C LEU A 2 -5.74 -0.19 -11.32
N ILE A 3 -6.87 -0.30 -10.62
CA ILE A 3 -7.46 -1.57 -10.19
C ILE A 3 -8.93 -1.59 -10.61
N GLU A 4 -9.38 -2.72 -11.13
CA GLU A 4 -10.81 -2.97 -11.42
C GLU A 4 -11.12 -4.46 -11.21
N TYR A 5 -11.93 -4.76 -10.20
CA TYR A 5 -12.47 -6.08 -9.91
C TYR A 5 -13.98 -6.07 -10.05
N LYS A 6 -14.53 -7.06 -10.75
CA LYS A 6 -15.97 -7.29 -10.91
C LYS A 6 -16.30 -8.74 -10.58
N ASN A 7 -17.16 -8.92 -9.60
CA ASN A 7 -17.62 -10.23 -9.12
C ASN A 7 -16.47 -11.22 -8.86
N VAL A 8 -15.40 -10.73 -8.20
CA VAL A 8 -14.20 -11.54 -7.94
C VAL A 8 -14.37 -12.33 -6.66
N LEU A 9 -13.99 -13.63 -6.71
CA LEU A 9 -13.82 -14.47 -5.54
C LEU A 9 -12.38 -14.35 -5.02
N VAL A 10 -12.23 -13.97 -3.76
CA VAL A 10 -10.92 -13.90 -3.10
C VAL A 10 -10.79 -15.04 -2.11
N CYS A 11 -9.82 -15.92 -2.34
CA CYS A 11 -9.52 -17.08 -1.49
C CYS A 11 -8.18 -16.91 -0.76
N GLN A 12 -7.99 -17.68 0.31
CA GLN A 12 -6.67 -17.91 0.89
C GLN A 12 -5.85 -18.85 -0.01
N LYS A 13 -4.56 -19.04 0.32
CA LYS A 13 -3.66 -19.94 -0.44
C LYS A 13 -4.12 -21.40 -0.48
N ASP A 14 -4.91 -21.82 0.48
CA ASP A 14 -5.53 -23.15 0.57
C ASP A 14 -6.88 -23.27 -0.15
N GLY A 15 -7.31 -22.23 -0.85
CA GLY A 15 -8.55 -22.17 -1.60
C GLY A 15 -9.80 -21.86 -0.77
N ILE A 16 -9.66 -21.55 0.53
CA ILE A 16 -10.80 -21.17 1.37
C ILE A 16 -11.27 -19.77 0.98
N PRO A 17 -12.55 -19.58 0.59
CA PRO A 17 -13.12 -18.27 0.29
C PRO A 17 -13.05 -17.32 1.50
N VAL A 18 -12.70 -16.07 1.24
CA VAL A 18 -12.59 -15.01 2.26
C VAL A 18 -13.47 -13.82 1.92
N LEU A 19 -13.52 -13.45 0.63
CA LEU A 19 -14.43 -12.41 0.13
C LEU A 19 -15.08 -12.92 -1.16
N ARG A 20 -16.40 -12.67 -1.29
CA ARG A 20 -17.24 -13.07 -2.41
C ARG A 20 -17.77 -11.82 -3.12
N ASP A 21 -18.04 -11.98 -4.41
CA ASP A 21 -18.67 -10.95 -5.25
C ASP A 21 -17.97 -9.58 -5.11
N VAL A 22 -16.63 -9.60 -5.05
CA VAL A 22 -15.84 -8.40 -4.83
C VAL A 22 -15.96 -7.48 -6.03
N ASN A 23 -16.58 -6.31 -5.81
CA ASN A 23 -16.61 -5.19 -6.74
C ASN A 23 -15.77 -4.06 -6.15
N PHE A 24 -14.63 -3.75 -6.79
CA PHE A 24 -13.61 -2.89 -6.22
C PHE A 24 -12.86 -2.15 -7.32
N HIS A 25 -12.65 -0.86 -7.13
CA HIS A 25 -11.87 -0.07 -8.09
C HIS A 25 -10.94 0.92 -7.39
N VAL A 26 -9.83 1.25 -8.07
CA VAL A 26 -8.90 2.31 -7.69
C VAL A 26 -8.50 3.09 -8.93
N GLY A 27 -8.74 4.39 -8.92
CA GLY A 27 -8.32 5.34 -9.96
C GLY A 27 -6.93 5.93 -9.73
N ASP A 28 -6.49 6.73 -10.70
CA ASP A 28 -5.20 7.42 -10.62
C ASP A 28 -5.23 8.50 -9.53
N GLY A 29 -4.22 8.54 -8.67
CA GLY A 29 -4.09 9.52 -7.59
C GLY A 29 -5.08 9.39 -6.45
N GLU A 30 -5.95 8.38 -6.47
CA GLU A 30 -6.92 8.16 -5.39
C GLU A 30 -6.25 7.69 -4.11
N PHE A 31 -6.89 8.05 -2.99
CA PHE A 31 -6.54 7.55 -1.67
C PHE A 31 -7.68 6.67 -1.16
N VAL A 32 -7.42 5.36 -1.08
CA VAL A 32 -8.43 4.34 -0.81
C VAL A 32 -8.09 3.57 0.47
N TYR A 33 -9.08 3.43 1.31
CA TYR A 33 -9.01 2.63 2.53
C TYR A 33 -9.79 1.33 2.38
N VAL A 34 -9.23 0.25 2.90
CA VAL A 34 -9.96 -1.00 3.15
C VAL A 34 -9.99 -1.23 4.66
N ILE A 35 -11.19 -1.14 5.23
CA ILE A 35 -11.41 -1.28 6.67
C ILE A 35 -12.13 -2.58 7.00
N GLY A 36 -12.12 -2.97 8.26
CA GLY A 36 -12.80 -4.18 8.75
C GLY A 36 -12.07 -4.83 9.91
N LYS A 37 -12.72 -5.76 10.58
CA LYS A 37 -12.16 -6.50 11.71
C LYS A 37 -10.91 -7.29 11.30
N VAL A 38 -10.08 -7.65 12.29
CA VAL A 38 -8.98 -8.60 12.08
C VAL A 38 -9.57 -9.92 11.55
N GLY A 39 -8.93 -10.49 10.52
CA GLY A 39 -9.41 -11.70 9.87
C GLY A 39 -10.52 -11.52 8.83
N SER A 40 -10.99 -10.30 8.56
CA SER A 40 -12.08 -10.05 7.58
C SER A 40 -11.65 -10.12 6.11
N GLY A 41 -10.40 -10.46 5.79
CA GLY A 41 -9.93 -10.61 4.40
C GLY A 41 -9.17 -9.44 3.82
N LYS A 42 -8.97 -8.33 4.54
CA LYS A 42 -8.25 -7.12 4.05
C LYS A 42 -6.88 -7.43 3.44
N SER A 43 -6.00 -8.06 4.23
CA SER A 43 -4.65 -8.42 3.77
C SER A 43 -4.69 -9.45 2.64
N THR A 44 -5.68 -10.35 2.62
CA THR A 44 -5.87 -11.32 1.54
C THR A 44 -6.24 -10.61 0.24
N LEU A 45 -7.14 -9.63 0.29
CA LEU A 45 -7.47 -8.78 -0.86
C LEU A 45 -6.22 -8.05 -1.38
N LEU A 46 -5.44 -7.43 -0.51
CA LEU A 46 -4.20 -6.76 -0.93
C LEU A 46 -3.23 -7.73 -1.61
N LYS A 47 -3.12 -8.97 -1.09
CA LYS A 47 -2.25 -10.01 -1.65
C LYS A 47 -2.62 -10.44 -3.07
N THR A 48 -3.88 -10.32 -3.46
CA THR A 48 -4.28 -10.56 -4.85
C THR A 48 -3.76 -9.47 -5.78
N ILE A 49 -3.71 -8.22 -5.33
CA ILE A 49 -3.30 -7.06 -6.13
C ILE A 49 -1.82 -7.15 -6.55
N TYR A 50 -0.93 -7.58 -5.63
CA TYR A 50 0.49 -7.78 -5.97
C TYR A 50 0.84 -9.25 -6.30
N ALA A 51 -0.19 -10.06 -6.62
CA ALA A 51 -0.05 -11.44 -7.08
C ALA A 51 0.77 -12.34 -6.13
N GLU A 52 0.57 -12.21 -4.81
CA GLU A 52 1.00 -13.21 -3.83
C GLU A 52 -0.04 -14.32 -3.67
N ILE A 53 -1.31 -13.98 -3.90
CA ILE A 53 -2.44 -14.89 -4.02
C ILE A 53 -3.02 -14.69 -5.42
N PHE A 54 -3.31 -15.77 -6.12
CA PHE A 54 -3.94 -15.74 -7.44
C PHE A 54 -5.45 -15.61 -7.31
N ILE A 55 -6.07 -15.03 -8.33
CA ILE A 55 -7.52 -14.96 -8.50
C ILE A 55 -7.88 -16.00 -9.55
N ASP A 56 -8.74 -16.94 -9.17
CA ASP A 56 -9.17 -18.05 -10.05
C ASP A 56 -10.57 -17.80 -10.63
N GLU A 57 -11.41 -16.99 -9.95
CA GLU A 57 -12.79 -16.73 -10.35
C GLU A 57 -13.13 -15.24 -10.30
N GLY A 58 -13.89 -14.77 -11.29
CA GLY A 58 -14.39 -13.41 -11.41
C GLY A 58 -14.79 -13.07 -12.83
N GLU A 59 -15.58 -12.03 -13.02
CA GLU A 59 -15.91 -11.50 -14.34
C GLU A 59 -14.77 -10.68 -14.92
N GLU A 60 -14.16 -9.83 -14.08
CA GLU A 60 -13.03 -8.99 -14.43
C GLU A 60 -12.13 -8.78 -13.23
N ALA A 61 -10.81 -8.94 -13.43
CA ALA A 61 -9.81 -8.64 -12.42
C ALA A 61 -8.58 -8.00 -13.09
N MET A 62 -8.56 -6.68 -13.13
CA MET A 62 -7.48 -5.90 -13.75
C MET A 62 -6.66 -5.16 -12.70
N VAL A 63 -5.33 -5.22 -12.82
CA VAL A 63 -4.39 -4.45 -11.99
C VAL A 63 -3.29 -3.89 -12.87
N LEU A 64 -3.16 -2.57 -12.93
CA LEU A 64 -2.12 -1.88 -13.73
C LEU A 64 -2.03 -2.42 -15.17
N GLY A 65 -3.21 -2.61 -15.81
CA GLY A 65 -3.32 -3.14 -17.17
C GLY A 65 -3.06 -4.64 -17.30
N ASN A 66 -2.86 -5.38 -16.22
CA ASN A 66 -2.69 -6.84 -16.25
C ASN A 66 -3.98 -7.54 -15.83
N ASN A 67 -4.40 -8.54 -16.62
CA ASN A 67 -5.52 -9.39 -16.25
C ASN A 67 -5.04 -10.44 -15.24
N MET A 68 -5.54 -10.34 -14.01
CA MET A 68 -5.13 -11.18 -12.89
C MET A 68 -5.66 -12.62 -12.98
N LEU A 69 -6.80 -12.83 -13.67
CA LEU A 69 -7.38 -14.18 -13.91
C LEU A 69 -6.49 -15.04 -14.83
N SER A 70 -5.64 -14.40 -15.64
CA SER A 70 -4.73 -15.09 -16.57
C SER A 70 -3.27 -14.74 -16.38
N LEU A 71 -2.91 -14.15 -15.24
CA LEU A 71 -1.57 -13.68 -14.97
C LEU A 71 -0.58 -14.85 -14.90
N ARG A 72 0.45 -14.80 -15.72
CA ARG A 72 1.52 -15.80 -15.72
C ARG A 72 2.64 -15.42 -14.75
N LEU A 73 3.25 -16.40 -14.08
CA LEU A 73 4.36 -16.20 -13.13
C LEU A 73 5.46 -15.30 -13.67
N ARG A 74 5.84 -15.43 -14.95
CA ARG A 74 6.87 -14.61 -15.61
C ARG A 74 6.54 -13.11 -15.68
N ASN A 75 5.26 -12.74 -15.59
CA ASN A 75 4.80 -11.36 -15.68
C ASN A 75 4.72 -10.66 -14.30
N ILE A 76 4.73 -11.43 -13.20
CA ILE A 76 4.65 -10.90 -11.83
C ILE A 76 5.76 -9.87 -11.53
N PRO A 77 7.04 -10.08 -11.91
CA PRO A 77 8.08 -9.08 -11.67
C PRO A 77 7.81 -7.75 -12.38
N SER A 78 7.21 -7.78 -13.57
CA SER A 78 6.84 -6.58 -14.32
C SER A 78 5.69 -5.82 -13.65
N LEU A 79 4.66 -6.54 -13.20
CA LEU A 79 3.55 -5.99 -12.43
C LEU A 79 4.06 -5.31 -11.15
N ARG A 80 4.86 -6.04 -10.35
CA ARG A 80 5.37 -5.54 -9.05
C ARG A 80 6.32 -4.34 -9.17
N ARG A 81 6.98 -4.13 -10.32
CA ARG A 81 7.81 -2.93 -10.54
C ARG A 81 6.99 -1.66 -10.68
N GLN A 82 5.71 -1.76 -11.08
CA GLN A 82 4.81 -0.63 -11.27
C GLN A 82 4.11 -0.20 -9.97
N MET A 83 4.25 -0.99 -8.89
CA MET A 83 3.65 -0.70 -7.59
C MET A 83 4.69 -0.70 -6.48
N GLY A 84 4.40 0.04 -5.41
CA GLY A 84 5.11 -0.02 -4.15
C GLY A 84 4.31 -0.83 -3.14
N VAL A 85 4.97 -1.72 -2.38
CA VAL A 85 4.30 -2.47 -1.31
C VAL A 85 4.92 -2.10 0.03
N VAL A 86 4.06 -1.72 0.97
CA VAL A 86 4.40 -1.41 2.36
C VAL A 86 3.76 -2.47 3.24
N PHE A 87 4.58 -3.30 3.88
CA PHE A 87 4.14 -4.40 4.73
C PHE A 87 4.00 -3.96 6.19
N GLN A 88 3.10 -4.59 6.93
CA GLN A 88 2.86 -4.32 8.35
C GLN A 88 4.10 -4.53 9.22
N ASP A 89 4.96 -5.50 8.88
CA ASP A 89 6.19 -5.86 9.60
C ASP A 89 7.46 -5.27 8.97
N PHE A 90 7.29 -4.20 8.15
CA PHE A 90 8.33 -3.47 7.42
C PHE A 90 9.10 -4.31 6.38
N GLN A 91 9.38 -5.58 6.63
CA GLN A 91 10.17 -6.51 5.80
C GLN A 91 11.49 -5.90 5.29
N LEU A 92 12.23 -5.24 6.18
CA LEU A 92 13.56 -4.75 5.89
C LEU A 92 14.61 -5.85 6.14
N LEU A 93 15.65 -5.88 5.29
CA LEU A 93 16.77 -6.81 5.44
C LEU A 93 17.59 -6.39 6.68
N ALA A 94 17.52 -7.20 7.74
CA ALA A 94 18.05 -6.85 9.06
C ALA A 94 19.60 -6.76 9.10
N ASP A 95 20.28 -7.50 8.22
CA ASP A 95 21.73 -7.53 8.08
C ASP A 95 22.30 -6.34 7.29
N ARG A 96 21.45 -5.52 6.66
CA ARG A 96 21.83 -4.43 5.76
C ARG A 96 21.43 -3.07 6.31
N SER A 97 22.25 -2.05 6.00
CA SER A 97 21.85 -0.65 6.28
C SER A 97 20.66 -0.19 5.44
N VAL A 98 20.07 0.94 5.80
CA VAL A 98 19.00 1.60 5.02
C VAL A 98 19.42 1.76 3.56
N LEU A 99 20.60 2.35 3.31
CA LEU A 99 21.14 2.51 1.96
C LEU A 99 21.18 1.17 1.20
N LYS A 100 21.68 0.11 1.85
CA LYS A 100 21.84 -1.21 1.22
C LYS A 100 20.49 -1.93 1.00
N ASN A 101 19.49 -1.68 1.84
CA ASN A 101 18.12 -2.14 1.62
C ASN A 101 17.55 -1.54 0.33
N LEU A 102 17.69 -0.23 0.14
CA LEU A 102 17.18 0.48 -1.04
C LEU A 102 17.99 0.14 -2.31
N GLU A 103 19.32 0.09 -2.20
CA GLU A 103 20.20 -0.29 -3.31
C GLU A 103 19.86 -1.70 -3.84
N PHE A 104 19.55 -2.63 -2.95
CA PHE A 104 19.15 -3.99 -3.33
C PHE A 104 17.92 -4.00 -4.22
N VAL A 105 16.88 -3.22 -3.88
CA VAL A 105 15.65 -3.14 -4.65
C VAL A 105 15.89 -2.53 -6.04
N LEU A 106 16.61 -1.41 -6.13
CA LEU A 106 16.92 -0.79 -7.42
C LEU A 106 17.69 -1.74 -8.35
N LYS A 107 18.70 -2.44 -7.81
CA LYS A 107 19.43 -3.45 -8.58
C LYS A 107 18.53 -4.60 -9.04
N ALA A 108 17.68 -5.11 -8.15
CA ALA A 108 16.74 -6.19 -8.47
C ALA A 108 15.69 -5.76 -9.52
N THR A 109 15.38 -4.47 -9.61
CA THR A 109 14.44 -3.91 -10.58
C THR A 109 15.11 -3.44 -11.88
N GLY A 110 16.43 -3.66 -12.03
CA GLY A 110 17.14 -3.49 -13.29
C GLY A 110 17.99 -2.22 -13.41
N TRP A 111 18.12 -1.43 -12.35
CA TRP A 111 19.03 -0.28 -12.33
C TRP A 111 20.48 -0.73 -12.35
N LYS A 112 21.32 -0.13 -13.20
CA LYS A 112 22.72 -0.59 -13.42
C LYS A 112 23.76 0.45 -13.02
N LYS A 113 23.47 1.74 -13.25
CA LYS A 113 24.43 2.81 -13.03
C LYS A 113 24.46 3.21 -11.54
N LYS A 114 25.63 3.14 -10.95
CA LYS A 114 25.85 3.38 -9.52
C LYS A 114 25.45 4.81 -9.11
N GLU A 115 25.77 5.77 -9.95
CA GLU A 115 25.51 7.19 -9.71
C GLU A 115 23.99 7.44 -9.69
N GLU A 116 23.24 6.93 -10.68
CA GLU A 116 21.78 7.05 -10.74
C GLU A 116 21.10 6.37 -9.53
N ILE A 117 21.60 5.20 -9.11
CA ILE A 117 21.11 4.50 -7.92
C ILE A 117 21.31 5.35 -6.66
N GLN A 118 22.50 5.92 -6.47
CA GLN A 118 22.80 6.74 -5.29
C GLN A 118 21.97 8.02 -5.26
N GLU A 119 21.85 8.70 -6.40
CA GLU A 119 21.03 9.90 -6.53
C GLU A 119 19.56 9.60 -6.22
N ARG A 120 19.01 8.51 -6.77
CA ARG A 120 17.63 8.09 -6.50
C ARG A 120 17.40 7.75 -5.03
N ILE A 121 18.33 7.04 -4.40
CA ILE A 121 18.24 6.72 -2.97
C ILE A 121 18.30 8.00 -2.13
N ALA A 122 19.23 8.90 -2.42
CA ALA A 122 19.35 10.16 -1.69
C ALA A 122 18.04 10.97 -1.79
N LYS A 123 17.46 11.07 -2.99
CA LYS A 123 16.19 11.74 -3.22
C LYS A 123 15.07 11.13 -2.36
N VAL A 124 14.82 9.83 -2.48
CA VAL A 124 13.69 9.20 -1.74
C VAL A 124 13.89 9.25 -0.22
N LEU A 125 15.13 9.14 0.25
CA LEU A 125 15.42 9.28 1.69
C LEU A 125 15.19 10.71 2.17
N THR A 126 15.47 11.71 1.33
CA THR A 126 15.12 13.11 1.63
C THR A 126 13.60 13.28 1.69
N ASP A 127 12.88 12.73 0.69
CA ASP A 127 11.41 12.84 0.60
C ASP A 127 10.70 12.25 1.84
N VAL A 128 11.29 11.21 2.46
CA VAL A 128 10.74 10.59 3.67
C VAL A 128 11.40 11.08 4.98
N GLY A 129 12.37 12.02 4.92
CA GLY A 129 13.07 12.57 6.08
C GLY A 129 14.03 11.58 6.77
N MET A 130 14.71 10.71 5.99
CA MET A 130 15.58 9.64 6.52
C MET A 130 17.01 9.67 5.96
N LEU A 131 17.42 10.75 5.31
CA LEU A 131 18.74 10.83 4.66
C LEU A 131 19.91 10.70 5.66
N ASP A 132 19.78 11.28 6.85
CA ASP A 132 20.77 11.23 7.94
C ASP A 132 20.91 9.82 8.54
N LYS A 133 19.93 8.93 8.33
CA LYS A 133 19.89 7.56 8.83
C LYS A 133 20.31 6.51 7.80
N LYS A 134 20.80 6.91 6.62
CA LYS A 134 21.11 6.01 5.49
C LYS A 134 22.05 4.85 5.83
N ASP A 135 22.99 5.06 6.76
CA ASP A 135 23.99 4.06 7.16
C ASP A 135 23.55 3.20 8.35
N LYS A 136 22.40 3.52 8.98
CA LYS A 136 21.82 2.76 10.08
C LYS A 136 21.24 1.43 9.62
N LYS A 137 21.27 0.42 10.50
CA LYS A 137 20.58 -0.86 10.30
C LYS A 137 19.17 -0.80 10.89
N PRO A 138 18.23 -1.67 10.44
CA PRO A 138 16.84 -1.64 10.91
C PRO A 138 16.68 -1.73 12.43
N HIS A 139 17.52 -2.45 13.14
CA HIS A 139 17.46 -2.58 14.60
C HIS A 139 17.91 -1.32 15.34
N GLU A 140 18.58 -0.38 14.68
CA GLU A 140 18.98 0.92 15.23
C GLU A 140 17.92 2.01 15.01
N LEU A 141 16.80 1.66 14.38
CA LEU A 141 15.71 2.60 14.02
C LEU A 141 14.49 2.38 14.90
N SER A 142 13.77 3.47 15.21
CA SER A 142 12.44 3.40 15.82
C SER A 142 11.42 2.74 14.88
N GLY A 143 10.22 2.41 15.38
CA GLY A 143 9.13 1.88 14.56
C GLY A 143 8.73 2.81 13.41
N GLY A 144 8.55 4.09 13.70
CA GLY A 144 8.22 5.11 12.72
C GLY A 144 9.33 5.33 11.68
N GLU A 145 10.61 5.31 12.10
CA GLU A 145 11.74 5.40 11.18
C GLU A 145 11.80 4.18 10.25
N ARG A 146 11.60 2.97 10.77
CA ARG A 146 11.49 1.76 9.93
C ARG A 146 10.35 1.86 8.91
N GLN A 147 9.21 2.42 9.33
CA GLN A 147 8.07 2.62 8.44
C GLN A 147 8.38 3.63 7.33
N ARG A 148 9.04 4.76 7.66
CA ARG A 148 9.51 5.72 6.65
C ARG A 148 10.48 5.09 5.65
N VAL A 149 11.38 4.22 6.10
CA VAL A 149 12.29 3.46 5.21
C VAL A 149 11.52 2.46 4.34
N ALA A 150 10.49 1.79 4.87
CA ALA A 150 9.62 0.91 4.09
C ALA A 150 8.85 1.68 3.00
N ILE A 151 8.38 2.90 3.31
CA ILE A 151 7.75 3.80 2.33
C ILE A 151 8.78 4.29 1.31
N ALA A 152 10.01 4.68 1.72
CA ALA A 152 11.09 5.04 0.80
C ALA A 152 11.36 3.90 -0.20
N ARG A 153 11.40 2.66 0.28
CA ARG A 153 11.55 1.47 -0.57
C ARG A 153 10.39 1.34 -1.57
N ALA A 154 9.17 1.59 -1.13
CA ALA A 154 7.99 1.48 -1.98
C ALA A 154 8.00 2.51 -3.12
N ILE A 155 8.48 3.73 -2.90
CA ILE A 155 8.51 4.81 -3.91
C ILE A 155 9.75 4.82 -4.81
N LEU A 156 10.70 3.89 -4.64
CA LEU A 156 11.97 3.86 -5.39
C LEU A 156 11.79 3.88 -6.91
N ASN A 157 10.85 3.13 -7.45
CA ASN A 157 10.60 3.03 -8.88
C ASN A 157 9.51 3.98 -9.40
N SER A 158 9.16 5.03 -8.62
CA SER A 158 8.08 5.97 -8.96
C SER A 158 6.79 5.22 -9.35
N PRO A 159 6.21 4.43 -8.43
CA PRO A 159 5.07 3.58 -8.73
C PRO A 159 3.81 4.39 -9.03
N GLN A 160 2.90 3.81 -9.81
CA GLN A 160 1.56 4.36 -10.03
C GLN A 160 0.63 4.08 -8.84
N LEU A 161 0.92 3.02 -8.08
CA LEU A 161 0.10 2.54 -6.97
C LEU A 161 0.98 2.15 -5.79
N ILE A 162 0.63 2.59 -4.59
CA ILE A 162 1.14 2.05 -3.32
C ILE A 162 0.06 1.18 -2.70
N VAL A 163 0.43 -0.04 -2.34
CA VAL A 163 -0.39 -0.98 -1.56
C VAL A 163 0.21 -1.11 -0.18
N ALA A 164 -0.49 -0.64 0.86
CA ALA A 164 0.01 -0.59 2.23
C ALA A 164 -0.87 -1.40 3.18
N ASP A 165 -0.31 -2.44 3.78
CA ASP A 165 -1.02 -3.26 4.76
C ASP A 165 -0.76 -2.73 6.18
N GLU A 166 -1.78 -2.10 6.78
CA GLU A 166 -1.75 -1.50 8.11
C GLU A 166 -0.51 -0.64 8.41
N PRO A 167 -0.17 0.37 7.57
CA PRO A 167 1.10 1.08 7.64
C PRO A 167 1.29 1.92 8.91
N THR A 168 0.26 2.11 9.71
CA THR A 168 0.27 2.87 10.97
C THR A 168 0.09 1.98 12.21
N ALA A 169 -0.01 0.66 12.03
CA ALA A 169 -0.16 -0.26 13.14
C ALA A 169 1.08 -0.24 14.07
N ASN A 170 0.84 -0.36 15.36
CA ASN A 170 1.88 -0.38 16.39
C ASN A 170 2.75 0.91 16.47
N LEU A 171 2.26 2.03 15.92
CA LEU A 171 2.85 3.35 16.06
C LEU A 171 2.04 4.18 17.06
N ASP A 172 2.73 5.05 17.79
CA ASP A 172 2.05 6.07 18.60
C ASP A 172 1.27 7.05 17.71
N PRO A 173 0.27 7.76 18.25
CA PRO A 173 -0.62 8.61 17.45
C PRO A 173 0.10 9.70 16.64
N GLU A 174 1.15 10.31 17.19
CA GLU A 174 1.92 11.36 16.53
C GLU A 174 2.73 10.81 15.36
N THR A 175 3.41 9.68 15.58
CA THR A 175 4.15 8.97 14.53
C THR A 175 3.21 8.47 13.44
N ALA A 176 2.05 7.89 13.80
CA ALA A 176 1.04 7.43 12.85
C ALA A 176 0.53 8.59 11.98
N ASP A 177 0.27 9.75 12.57
CA ASP A 177 -0.11 10.95 11.86
C ASP A 177 0.95 11.40 10.86
N GLY A 178 2.22 11.41 11.26
CA GLY A 178 3.33 11.73 10.38
C GLY A 178 3.49 10.76 9.20
N ILE A 179 3.15 9.47 9.37
CA ILE A 179 3.10 8.49 8.27
C ILE A 179 1.93 8.78 7.33
N MET A 180 0.75 9.12 7.87
CA MET A 180 -0.41 9.48 7.05
C MET A 180 -0.16 10.73 6.22
N GLN A 181 0.43 11.77 6.81
CA GLN A 181 0.83 12.98 6.07
C GLN A 181 1.77 12.64 4.91
N LEU A 182 2.78 11.80 5.15
CA LEU A 182 3.72 11.36 4.12
C LEU A 182 3.00 10.63 2.97
N LEU A 183 2.13 9.67 3.27
CA LEU A 183 1.36 8.94 2.26
C LEU A 183 0.42 9.87 1.48
N ARG A 184 -0.18 10.87 2.14
CA ARG A 184 -0.98 11.91 1.48
C ARG A 184 -0.16 12.79 0.55
N GLN A 185 1.01 13.23 0.96
CA GLN A 185 1.92 13.99 0.10
C GLN A 185 2.29 13.19 -1.15
N ILE A 186 2.58 11.89 -0.99
CA ILE A 186 2.86 11.00 -2.13
C ILE A 186 1.63 10.89 -3.05
N SER A 187 0.43 10.72 -2.50
CA SER A 187 -0.80 10.66 -3.31
C SER A 187 -1.03 11.94 -4.11
N GLN A 188 -0.76 13.11 -3.53
CA GLN A 188 -0.88 14.41 -4.21
C GLN A 188 0.08 14.56 -5.42
N THR A 189 1.12 13.75 -5.52
CA THR A 189 1.99 13.71 -6.71
C THR A 189 1.46 12.82 -7.84
N GLY A 190 0.25 12.25 -7.69
CA GLY A 190 -0.42 11.42 -8.69
C GLY A 190 -0.28 9.92 -8.47
N THR A 191 0.44 9.47 -7.44
CA THR A 191 0.50 8.05 -7.05
C THR A 191 -0.75 7.67 -6.27
N ALA A 192 -1.52 6.67 -6.71
CA ALA A 192 -2.64 6.18 -5.92
C ALA A 192 -2.14 5.45 -4.66
N VAL A 193 -2.88 5.57 -3.57
CA VAL A 193 -2.58 4.87 -2.30
C VAL A 193 -3.78 4.04 -1.90
N LEU A 194 -3.58 2.74 -1.82
CA LEU A 194 -4.53 1.78 -1.26
C LEU A 194 -3.97 1.25 0.05
N MET A 195 -4.67 1.47 1.17
CA MET A 195 -4.21 0.97 2.46
C MET A 195 -5.29 0.29 3.27
N THR A 196 -4.89 -0.72 4.03
CA THR A 196 -5.74 -1.28 5.08
C THR A 196 -5.53 -0.52 6.38
N THR A 197 -6.58 -0.38 7.17
CA THR A 197 -6.50 0.14 8.53
C THR A 197 -7.68 -0.30 9.39
N HIS A 198 -7.48 -0.31 10.69
CA HIS A 198 -8.54 -0.41 11.70
C HIS A 198 -8.61 0.85 12.59
N ASN A 199 -7.77 1.86 12.29
CA ASN A 199 -7.71 3.11 13.04
C ASN A 199 -8.70 4.13 12.43
N MET A 200 -9.93 4.15 12.96
CA MET A 200 -11.00 5.01 12.46
C MET A 200 -10.72 6.52 12.57
N PRO A 201 -10.13 7.04 13.67
CA PRO A 201 -9.76 8.45 13.77
C PRO A 201 -8.87 8.95 12.64
N LEU A 202 -8.04 8.10 12.02
CA LEU A 202 -7.23 8.50 10.87
C LEU A 202 -8.07 8.74 9.61
N LEU A 203 -9.18 8.01 9.42
CA LEU A 203 -10.06 8.22 8.29
C LEU A 203 -10.77 9.58 8.36
N GLU A 204 -11.20 9.97 9.56
CA GLU A 204 -11.84 11.26 9.81
C GLU A 204 -10.89 12.42 9.47
N LYS A 205 -9.63 12.29 9.90
CA LYS A 205 -8.60 13.31 9.65
C LYS A 205 -8.10 13.34 8.20
N TYR A 206 -8.08 12.19 7.54
CA TYR A 206 -7.56 12.02 6.18
C TYR A 206 -8.62 11.38 5.28
N PRO A 207 -9.61 12.13 4.80
CA PRO A 207 -10.73 11.58 4.02
C PRO A 207 -10.27 10.93 2.72
N GLY A 208 -10.98 9.88 2.29
CA GLY A 208 -10.72 9.13 1.06
C GLY A 208 -11.87 8.21 0.71
N ILE A 209 -11.69 7.39 -0.31
CA ILE A 209 -12.63 6.33 -0.66
C ILE A 209 -12.51 5.22 0.38
N VAL A 210 -13.62 4.70 0.88
CA VAL A 210 -13.63 3.72 1.96
C VAL A 210 -14.42 2.47 1.58
N TYR A 211 -13.73 1.35 1.52
CA TYR A 211 -14.33 0.03 1.38
C TYR A 211 -14.30 -0.72 2.71
N ARG A 212 -15.37 -1.43 3.05
CA ARG A 212 -15.47 -2.21 4.28
C ARG A 212 -15.58 -3.70 3.99
N CYS A 213 -14.64 -4.49 4.54
CA CYS A 213 -14.73 -5.94 4.57
C CYS A 213 -15.63 -6.38 5.75
N HIS A 214 -16.77 -6.98 5.44
CA HIS A 214 -17.73 -7.47 6.43
C HIS A 214 -18.49 -8.68 5.88
N ASN A 215 -18.66 -9.76 6.69
CA ASN A 215 -19.42 -10.94 6.34
C ASN A 215 -19.06 -11.52 4.94
N GLU A 216 -17.78 -11.69 4.67
CA GLU A 216 -17.25 -12.19 3.37
C GLU A 216 -17.55 -11.28 2.16
N HIS A 217 -17.98 -10.03 2.36
CA HIS A 217 -18.23 -9.06 1.29
C HIS A 217 -17.38 -7.80 1.44
N LEU A 218 -17.21 -7.09 0.33
CA LEU A 218 -16.58 -5.78 0.27
C LEU A 218 -17.62 -4.76 -0.14
N GLU A 219 -17.88 -3.79 0.73
CA GLU A 219 -18.89 -2.74 0.52
C GLU A 219 -18.23 -1.38 0.38
N ASP A 220 -18.64 -0.57 -0.60
CA ASP A 220 -18.29 0.85 -0.64
C ASP A 220 -19.13 1.60 0.41
N VAL A 221 -18.44 2.13 1.41
CA VAL A 221 -19.02 2.89 2.52
C VAL A 221 -18.53 4.35 2.56
N THR A 222 -17.97 4.83 1.48
CA THR A 222 -17.40 6.18 1.33
C THR A 222 -18.36 7.27 1.78
N ASN A 223 -19.63 7.19 1.36
CA ASN A 223 -20.65 8.17 1.72
C ASN A 223 -20.96 8.21 3.23
N ASN A 224 -20.75 7.11 3.95
CA ASN A 224 -21.00 7.06 5.38
C ASN A 224 -19.94 7.82 6.17
N TYR A 225 -18.69 7.81 5.69
CA TYR A 225 -17.56 8.51 6.32
C TYR A 225 -17.48 9.97 5.90
N ASN A 226 -17.79 10.30 4.64
CA ASN A 226 -17.81 11.68 4.16
C ASN A 226 -18.97 12.50 4.73
N LYS A 227 -20.09 11.89 5.13
CA LYS A 227 -21.21 12.59 5.79
C LYS A 227 -20.85 13.10 7.17
N ILE A 228 -20.02 12.39 7.92
CA ILE A 228 -19.56 12.82 9.24
C ILE A 228 -18.74 14.11 9.10
N LEU A 229 -17.91 14.23 8.07
CA LEU A 229 -17.11 15.43 7.80
C LEU A 229 -17.92 16.65 7.37
N ILE A 230 -19.10 16.45 6.73
CA ILE A 230 -19.98 17.52 6.28
C ILE A 230 -20.81 18.08 7.45
N GLU A 231 -21.15 17.24 8.44
CA GLU A 231 -21.91 17.64 9.63
C GLU A 231 -21.07 18.43 10.63
N ASP A 232 -19.76 18.13 10.74
CA ASP A 232 -18.85 18.84 11.64
C ASP A 232 -18.47 20.26 11.16
N ASP A 233 -18.53 20.55 9.85
CA ASP A 233 -18.32 21.91 9.31
C ASP A 233 -19.46 22.90 9.64
N ASN A 234 -20.57 22.41 10.21
CA ASN A 234 -21.70 23.25 10.64
C ASN A 234 -21.61 23.72 12.11
N TRP A 235 -20.51 23.45 12.80
CA TRP A 235 -20.22 24.00 14.13
C TRP A 235 -19.25 25.20 14.02
N LYS A 236 -19.74 26.33 13.46
CA LYS A 236 -19.15 27.67 13.63
C LYS A 236 -20.15 28.63 14.19
#